data_52f2caf079bb759540f6256de566a044
#
_entry.id   52f2caf079bb759540f6256de566a044
#
_cell.length_a   1.000
_cell.length_b   1.000
_cell.length_c   1.000
_cell.angle_alpha   90.00
_cell.angle_beta   90.00
_cell.angle_gamma   90.00
#
_symmetry.space_group_name_H-M   'P 1'
#
loop_
_entity.id
_entity.type
_entity.pdbx_description
1 polymer ?
#
loop_
_entity_poly.entity_id
_entity_poly.type
_entity_poly.pdbx_seq_one_letter_code
_entity_poly.pdbx_strand_id
1 'polypeptide(L)'
;MSAAFLLHLLRHGAPELTGRMLGRTDSPVTAEGLAACVARVKSLDFKQIVCSDLMRSQAIADAIGRERGLAPTTDARWRELDFGDWDGLAAAEIDAAALQRFWADPDGAPPPGGERWSDLVARITDAIEDLTPETSLIVTHGGAIRAALKSLCGFGFRELWAFDLPYTALITLRIWPDRTAQIVALQTDPVS
;
A
#
# COMPACT_ATOMS: atom_id res chain seq x y z
N MET A 1 16.52 11.08 23.07
CA MET A 1 15.11 10.95 22.61
C MET A 1 15.16 10.81 21.10
N SER A 2 14.56 9.76 20.54
CA SER A 2 14.48 9.61 19.07
C SER A 2 13.71 10.79 18.49
N ALA A 3 14.18 11.32 17.36
CA ALA A 3 13.47 12.40 16.64
C ALA A 3 12.29 11.80 15.85
N ALA A 4 11.30 12.64 15.50
CA ALA A 4 10.26 12.26 14.56
C ALA A 4 10.89 11.93 13.19
N PHE A 5 10.32 10.95 12.48
CA PHE A 5 10.77 10.53 11.15
C PHE A 5 9.61 10.54 10.15
N LEU A 6 9.91 10.47 8.86
CA LEU A 6 8.91 10.41 7.82
C LEU A 6 8.73 8.97 7.32
N LEU A 7 7.49 8.59 7.12
CA LEU A 7 7.09 7.37 6.45
C LEU A 7 6.39 7.73 5.14
N HIS A 8 7.00 7.36 4.03
CA HIS A 8 6.46 7.54 2.69
C HIS A 8 5.81 6.23 2.24
N LEU A 9 4.51 6.23 2.00
CA LEU A 9 3.75 5.09 1.51
C LEU A 9 3.42 5.31 0.04
N LEU A 10 4.08 4.57 -0.84
CA LEU A 10 3.89 4.64 -2.30
C LEU A 10 3.04 3.45 -2.75
N ARG A 11 1.89 3.73 -3.37
CA ARG A 11 1.15 2.72 -4.11
C ARG A 11 1.89 2.40 -5.40
N HIS A 12 2.04 1.11 -5.73
CA HIS A 12 2.64 0.68 -6.99
C HIS A 12 1.95 1.33 -8.21
N GLY A 13 2.65 1.40 -9.34
CA GLY A 13 2.13 1.86 -10.62
C GLY A 13 1.12 0.88 -11.22
N ALA A 14 0.48 1.27 -12.33
CA ALA A 14 -0.49 0.42 -13.01
C ALA A 14 0.12 -0.95 -13.34
N PRO A 15 -0.51 -2.07 -12.92
CA PRO A 15 -0.09 -3.41 -13.31
C PRO A 15 -0.55 -3.72 -14.74
N GLU A 16 0.03 -4.74 -15.36
CA GLU A 16 -0.42 -5.20 -16.69
C GLU A 16 -1.87 -5.68 -16.68
N LEU A 17 -2.29 -6.37 -15.60
CA LEU A 17 -3.67 -6.77 -15.38
C LEU A 17 -4.45 -5.68 -14.63
N THR A 18 -4.92 -4.67 -15.35
CA THR A 18 -5.76 -3.61 -14.77
C THR A 18 -7.23 -4.03 -14.62
N GLY A 19 -7.96 -3.35 -13.71
CA GLY A 19 -9.40 -3.56 -13.51
C GLY A 19 -9.80 -4.85 -12.82
N ARG A 20 -8.84 -5.53 -12.17
CA ARG A 20 -9.04 -6.78 -11.44
C ARG A 20 -8.70 -6.63 -9.96
N MET A 21 -9.26 -7.51 -9.16
CA MET A 21 -8.91 -7.66 -7.73
C MET A 21 -7.56 -8.39 -7.67
N LEU A 22 -6.48 -7.65 -7.49
CA LEU A 22 -5.13 -8.21 -7.48
C LEU A 22 -4.57 -8.23 -6.04
N GLY A 23 -4.87 -9.27 -5.32
CA GLY A 23 -4.30 -9.56 -4.00
C GLY A 23 -3.00 -10.33 -4.14
N ARG A 24 -3.11 -11.63 -4.35
CA ARG A 24 -1.98 -12.58 -4.50
C ARG A 24 -1.58 -12.78 -5.95
N THR A 25 -2.48 -12.57 -6.90
CA THR A 25 -2.15 -12.64 -8.33
C THR A 25 -0.99 -11.68 -8.62
N ASP A 26 0.11 -12.23 -9.09
CA ASP A 26 1.37 -11.51 -9.25
C ASP A 26 1.54 -10.97 -10.67
N SER A 27 0.85 -9.86 -10.95
CA SER A 27 0.92 -9.13 -12.22
C SER A 27 2.09 -8.15 -12.19
N PRO A 28 2.96 -8.13 -13.21
CA PRO A 28 4.02 -7.13 -13.32
C PRO A 28 3.46 -5.70 -13.39
N VAL A 29 4.26 -4.72 -13.01
CA VAL A 29 3.96 -3.30 -13.25
C VAL A 29 4.30 -2.95 -14.71
N THR A 30 3.49 -2.10 -15.34
CA THR A 30 3.81 -1.58 -16.68
C THR A 30 5.04 -0.67 -16.66
N ALA A 31 5.72 -0.51 -17.79
CA ALA A 31 6.88 0.37 -17.91
C ALA A 31 6.55 1.82 -17.52
N GLU A 32 5.37 2.32 -17.94
CA GLU A 32 4.87 3.65 -17.62
C GLU A 32 4.59 3.79 -16.12
N GLY A 33 3.95 2.77 -15.51
CA GLY A 33 3.66 2.74 -14.08
C GLY A 33 4.93 2.73 -13.23
N LEU A 34 5.95 1.99 -13.65
CA LEU A 34 7.25 1.97 -13.01
C LEU A 34 7.93 3.34 -13.10
N ALA A 35 8.00 3.93 -14.30
CA ALA A 35 8.61 5.24 -14.51
C ALA A 35 7.91 6.35 -13.71
N ALA A 36 6.58 6.32 -13.64
CA ALA A 36 5.80 7.26 -12.85
C ALA A 36 6.10 7.16 -11.34
N CYS A 37 6.23 5.93 -10.80
CA CYS A 37 6.61 5.73 -9.40
C CYS A 37 8.02 6.25 -9.09
N VAL A 38 8.99 5.98 -9.96
CA VAL A 38 10.37 6.48 -9.81
C VAL A 38 10.38 8.01 -9.82
N ALA A 39 9.66 8.63 -10.75
CA ALA A 39 9.53 10.09 -10.82
C ALA A 39 8.87 10.68 -9.57
N ARG A 40 7.83 10.01 -9.01
CA ARG A 40 7.08 10.46 -7.84
C ARG A 40 7.95 10.66 -6.61
N VAL A 41 8.95 9.81 -6.42
CA VAL A 41 9.82 9.84 -5.23
C VAL A 41 11.14 10.59 -5.45
N LYS A 42 11.35 11.17 -6.63
CA LYS A 42 12.63 11.77 -7.02
C LYS A 42 13.13 12.85 -6.06
N SER A 43 12.22 13.67 -5.53
CA SER A 43 12.54 14.78 -4.61
C SER A 43 12.52 14.39 -3.13
N LEU A 44 12.20 13.13 -2.80
CA LEU A 44 12.14 12.69 -1.40
C LEU A 44 13.53 12.30 -0.89
N ASP A 45 13.74 12.49 0.41
CA ASP A 45 14.88 11.94 1.14
C ASP A 45 14.40 10.79 2.03
N PHE A 46 15.04 9.62 1.93
CA PHE A 46 14.79 8.44 2.75
C PHE A 46 16.08 7.61 2.86
N LYS A 47 16.19 6.83 3.94
CA LYS A 47 17.37 6.04 4.27
C LYS A 47 17.19 4.55 3.99
N GLN A 48 15.94 4.09 3.90
CA GLN A 48 15.61 2.70 3.64
C GLN A 48 14.41 2.58 2.70
N ILE A 49 14.38 1.47 1.98
CA ILE A 49 13.26 1.09 1.12
C ILE A 49 12.78 -0.27 1.59
N VAL A 50 11.48 -0.37 1.86
CA VAL A 50 10.80 -1.65 2.12
C VAL A 50 9.73 -1.84 1.05
N CYS A 51 9.51 -3.07 0.60
CA CYS A 51 8.45 -3.35 -0.37
C CYS A 51 7.74 -4.66 -0.07
N SER A 52 6.52 -4.82 -0.58
CA SER A 52 5.95 -6.16 -0.65
C SER A 52 6.73 -7.01 -1.65
N ASP A 53 6.63 -8.33 -1.50
CA ASP A 53 7.29 -9.31 -2.36
C ASP A 53 6.55 -9.57 -3.69
N LEU A 54 5.46 -8.84 -3.96
CA LEU A 54 4.76 -8.93 -5.24
C LEU A 54 5.52 -8.13 -6.33
N MET A 55 5.66 -8.71 -7.52
CA MET A 55 6.49 -8.19 -8.62
C MET A 55 6.22 -6.70 -8.90
N ARG A 56 4.94 -6.27 -8.88
CA ARG A 56 4.57 -4.88 -9.12
C ARG A 56 5.12 -3.88 -8.10
N SER A 57 5.38 -4.32 -6.86
CA SER A 57 6.02 -3.50 -5.83
C SER A 57 7.54 -3.65 -5.84
N GLN A 58 8.03 -4.89 -5.98
CA GLN A 58 9.43 -5.21 -5.94
C GLN A 58 10.20 -4.55 -7.11
N ALA A 59 9.68 -4.63 -8.33
CA ALA A 59 10.32 -4.02 -9.50
C ALA A 59 10.52 -2.50 -9.34
N ILE A 60 9.53 -1.81 -8.72
CA ILE A 60 9.60 -0.38 -8.43
C ILE A 60 10.65 -0.10 -7.36
N ALA A 61 10.63 -0.86 -6.25
CA ALA A 61 11.60 -0.72 -5.18
C ALA A 61 13.04 -0.93 -5.67
N ASP A 62 13.26 -1.94 -6.52
CA ASP A 62 14.55 -2.25 -7.11
C ASP A 62 15.03 -1.12 -8.05
N ALA A 63 14.14 -0.54 -8.86
CA ALA A 63 14.46 0.57 -9.73
C ALA A 63 14.88 1.81 -8.92
N ILE A 64 14.10 2.18 -7.90
CA ILE A 64 14.41 3.28 -6.99
C ILE A 64 15.71 3.01 -6.22
N GLY A 65 15.88 1.79 -5.73
CA GLY A 65 17.08 1.37 -4.99
C GLY A 65 18.36 1.51 -5.83
N ARG A 66 18.33 1.11 -7.10
CA ARG A 66 19.46 1.31 -8.02
C ARG A 66 19.81 2.78 -8.21
N GLU A 67 18.82 3.67 -8.37
CA GLU A 67 19.08 5.10 -8.52
C GLU A 67 19.64 5.76 -7.24
N ARG A 68 19.25 5.24 -6.07
CA ARG A 68 19.61 5.80 -4.76
C ARG A 68 20.82 5.12 -4.10
N GLY A 69 21.31 4.02 -4.65
CA GLY A 69 22.35 3.21 -4.01
C GLY A 69 21.88 2.54 -2.71
N LEU A 70 20.59 2.23 -2.61
CA LEU A 70 19.96 1.56 -1.46
C LEU A 70 19.49 0.17 -1.87
N ALA A 71 19.68 -0.82 -0.99
CA ALA A 71 19.15 -2.17 -1.18
C ALA A 71 17.75 -2.24 -0.58
N PRO A 72 16.68 -2.53 -1.37
CA PRO A 72 15.35 -2.71 -0.82
C PRO A 72 15.26 -3.96 0.05
N THR A 73 14.48 -3.87 1.13
CA THR A 73 14.10 -5.03 1.96
C THR A 73 12.69 -5.47 1.59
N THR A 74 12.53 -6.77 1.34
CA THR A 74 11.21 -7.36 1.03
C THR A 74 10.55 -7.84 2.30
N ASP A 75 9.26 -7.47 2.51
CA ASP A 75 8.44 -7.93 3.61
C ASP A 75 7.01 -8.24 3.12
N ALA A 76 6.66 -9.53 3.17
CA ALA A 76 5.35 -10.01 2.71
C ALA A 76 4.16 -9.44 3.49
N ARG A 77 4.38 -8.88 4.68
CA ARG A 77 3.33 -8.20 5.44
C ARG A 77 2.81 -6.95 4.73
N TRP A 78 3.55 -6.37 3.79
CA TRP A 78 3.12 -5.23 2.97
C TRP A 78 2.35 -5.63 1.71
N ARG A 79 1.96 -6.90 1.52
CA ARG A 79 1.09 -7.35 0.43
C ARG A 79 -0.29 -6.68 0.49
N GLU A 80 -0.99 -6.68 -0.65
CA GLU A 80 -2.40 -6.31 -0.74
C GLU A 80 -3.27 -7.29 0.06
N LEU A 81 -4.54 -6.93 0.32
CA LEU A 81 -5.56 -7.84 0.85
C LEU A 81 -5.59 -9.11 0.00
N ASP A 82 -5.65 -10.25 0.66
CA ASP A 82 -5.89 -11.51 -0.03
C ASP A 82 -7.36 -11.59 -0.43
N PHE A 83 -7.63 -11.55 -1.73
CA PHE A 83 -8.99 -11.61 -2.24
C PHE A 83 -9.51 -13.04 -2.40
N GLY A 84 -8.75 -14.07 -2.03
CA GLY A 84 -9.17 -15.46 -2.08
C GLY A 84 -9.71 -15.86 -3.45
N ASP A 85 -10.95 -16.40 -3.49
CA ASP A 85 -11.58 -16.84 -4.73
C ASP A 85 -11.90 -15.68 -5.71
N TRP A 86 -11.81 -14.43 -5.26
CA TRP A 86 -11.98 -13.24 -6.12
C TRP A 86 -10.67 -12.75 -6.72
N ASP A 87 -9.55 -13.34 -6.33
CA ASP A 87 -8.24 -12.90 -6.81
C ASP A 87 -8.10 -13.10 -8.33
N GLY A 88 -7.71 -12.07 -9.03
CA GLY A 88 -7.63 -12.05 -10.49
C GLY A 88 -8.94 -11.80 -11.23
N LEU A 89 -10.09 -11.75 -10.53
CA LEU A 89 -11.39 -11.46 -11.15
C LEU A 89 -11.61 -9.94 -11.31
N ALA A 90 -12.35 -9.56 -12.34
CA ALA A 90 -12.92 -8.22 -12.44
C ALA A 90 -14.16 -8.10 -11.54
N ALA A 91 -14.49 -6.91 -11.07
CA ALA A 91 -15.66 -6.70 -10.22
C ALA A 91 -16.99 -7.19 -10.86
N ALA A 92 -17.08 -7.13 -12.18
CA ALA A 92 -18.25 -7.62 -12.92
C ALA A 92 -18.36 -9.16 -12.99
N GLU A 93 -17.28 -9.88 -12.65
CA GLU A 93 -17.23 -11.34 -12.61
C GLU A 93 -17.58 -11.89 -11.20
N ILE A 94 -17.72 -11.00 -10.21
CA ILE A 94 -18.06 -11.33 -8.82
C ILE A 94 -19.55 -11.08 -8.60
N ASP A 95 -20.20 -11.93 -7.78
CA ASP A 95 -21.59 -11.71 -7.37
C ASP A 95 -21.75 -10.32 -6.76
N ALA A 96 -22.61 -9.49 -7.34
CA ALA A 96 -22.75 -8.09 -6.96
C ALA A 96 -23.20 -7.92 -5.49
N ALA A 97 -24.05 -8.82 -4.98
CA ALA A 97 -24.51 -8.77 -3.59
C ALA A 97 -23.39 -9.17 -2.61
N ALA A 98 -22.55 -10.13 -2.99
CA ALA A 98 -21.37 -10.51 -2.20
C ALA A 98 -20.36 -9.36 -2.15
N LEU A 99 -20.08 -8.74 -3.29
CA LEU A 99 -19.16 -7.59 -3.37
C LEU A 99 -19.68 -6.39 -2.57
N GLN A 100 -21.00 -6.13 -2.60
CA GLN A 100 -21.61 -5.07 -1.80
C GLN A 100 -21.48 -5.35 -0.29
N ARG A 101 -21.70 -6.59 0.15
CA ARG A 101 -21.52 -6.97 1.56
C ARG A 101 -20.08 -6.79 2.01
N PHE A 102 -19.11 -7.20 1.19
CA PHE A 102 -17.69 -6.98 1.47
C PHE A 102 -17.35 -5.48 1.66
N TRP A 103 -17.82 -4.62 0.77
CA TRP A 103 -17.56 -3.18 0.92
C TRP A 103 -18.29 -2.53 2.10
N ALA A 104 -19.39 -3.12 2.55
CA ALA A 104 -20.12 -2.64 3.74
C ALA A 104 -19.48 -3.12 5.05
N ASP A 105 -19.01 -4.37 5.08
CA ASP A 105 -18.41 -5.02 6.26
C ASP A 105 -17.36 -6.07 5.81
N PRO A 106 -16.12 -5.67 5.58
CA PRO A 106 -15.08 -6.58 5.09
C PRO A 106 -14.58 -7.57 6.16
N ASP A 107 -14.96 -7.40 7.41
CA ASP A 107 -14.69 -8.36 8.47
C ASP A 107 -15.80 -9.41 8.59
N GLY A 108 -17.06 -9.01 8.50
CA GLY A 108 -18.20 -9.91 8.56
C GLY A 108 -18.44 -10.66 7.25
N ALA A 109 -18.02 -10.10 6.12
CA ALA A 109 -18.19 -10.68 4.79
C ALA A 109 -16.90 -10.62 3.97
N PRO A 110 -15.80 -11.24 4.42
CA PRO A 110 -14.55 -11.26 3.66
C PRO A 110 -14.71 -12.00 2.32
N PRO A 111 -13.78 -11.82 1.37
CA PRO A 111 -13.75 -12.62 0.16
C PRO A 111 -13.67 -14.11 0.51
N PRO A 112 -14.39 -15.02 -0.17
CA PRO A 112 -14.32 -16.45 0.11
C PRO A 112 -12.89 -16.97 0.00
N GLY A 113 -12.41 -17.65 1.06
CA GLY A 113 -11.02 -18.11 1.13
C GLY A 113 -9.96 -17.01 1.27
N GLY A 114 -10.39 -15.74 1.37
CA GLY A 114 -9.51 -14.59 1.47
C GLY A 114 -9.31 -14.08 2.90
N GLU A 115 -8.68 -12.91 3.00
CA GLU A 115 -8.28 -12.27 4.25
C GLU A 115 -9.39 -11.32 4.75
N ARG A 116 -9.57 -11.23 6.06
CA ARG A 116 -10.39 -10.21 6.69
C ARG A 116 -9.64 -8.87 6.70
N TRP A 117 -10.39 -7.78 6.73
CA TRP A 117 -9.79 -6.46 6.88
C TRP A 117 -8.97 -6.31 8.16
N SER A 118 -9.47 -6.84 9.28
CA SER A 118 -8.76 -6.84 10.56
C SER A 118 -7.42 -7.59 10.51
N ASP A 119 -7.34 -8.69 9.75
CA ASP A 119 -6.11 -9.46 9.59
C ASP A 119 -5.07 -8.67 8.78
N LEU A 120 -5.51 -7.99 7.70
CA LEU A 120 -4.66 -7.05 6.97
C LEU A 120 -4.15 -5.94 7.88
N VAL A 121 -5.02 -5.32 8.68
CA VAL A 121 -4.62 -4.26 9.61
C VAL A 121 -3.62 -4.78 10.63
N ALA A 122 -3.83 -5.96 11.19
CA ALA A 122 -2.92 -6.56 12.17
C ALA A 122 -1.51 -6.75 11.60
N ARG A 123 -1.38 -7.42 10.41
CA ARG A 123 -0.05 -7.67 9.82
C ARG A 123 0.66 -6.39 9.36
N ILE A 124 -0.08 -5.36 8.94
CA ILE A 124 0.49 -4.05 8.61
C ILE A 124 0.95 -3.32 9.88
N THR A 125 0.19 -3.43 10.97
CA THR A 125 0.59 -2.87 12.27
C THR A 125 1.90 -3.50 12.75
N ASP A 126 2.01 -4.84 12.71
CA ASP A 126 3.24 -5.55 13.06
C ASP A 126 4.43 -5.13 12.16
N ALA A 127 4.18 -4.93 10.86
CA ALA A 127 5.21 -4.46 9.94
C ALA A 127 5.69 -3.03 10.25
N ILE A 128 4.76 -2.15 10.68
CA ILE A 128 5.09 -0.77 11.09
C ILE A 128 5.87 -0.76 12.40
N GLU A 129 5.50 -1.62 13.36
CA GLU A 129 6.18 -1.71 14.66
C GLU A 129 7.64 -2.15 14.53
N ASP A 130 7.93 -3.01 13.56
CA ASP A 130 9.29 -3.49 13.26
C ASP A 130 10.14 -2.51 12.45
N LEU A 131 9.56 -1.41 11.92
CA LEU A 131 10.34 -0.41 11.21
C LEU A 131 11.32 0.30 12.15
N THR A 132 12.56 0.43 11.69
CA THR A 132 13.52 1.30 12.37
C THR A 132 13.02 2.76 12.33
N PRO A 133 13.26 3.58 13.37
CA PRO A 133 12.79 4.97 13.44
C PRO A 133 13.63 5.89 12.53
N GLU A 134 13.66 5.57 11.25
CA GLU A 134 14.34 6.31 10.18
C GLU A 134 13.38 6.63 9.06
N THR A 135 13.61 7.73 8.35
CA THR A 135 12.80 8.09 7.19
C THR A 135 12.85 7.01 6.13
N SER A 136 11.69 6.44 5.81
CA SER A 136 11.52 5.22 5.02
C SER A 136 10.57 5.42 3.85
N LEU A 137 10.87 4.74 2.75
CA LEU A 137 9.96 4.55 1.63
C LEU A 137 9.40 3.12 1.67
N ILE A 138 8.07 2.99 1.69
CA ILE A 138 7.38 1.70 1.57
C ILE A 138 6.68 1.65 0.21
N VAL A 139 7.06 0.70 -0.63
CA VAL A 139 6.39 0.45 -1.91
C VAL A 139 5.37 -0.68 -1.72
N THR A 140 4.09 -0.37 -1.86
CA THR A 140 3.01 -1.28 -1.46
C THR A 140 1.71 -1.06 -2.27
N HIS A 141 0.55 -1.35 -1.71
CA HIS A 141 -0.76 -1.46 -2.36
C HIS A 141 -1.81 -0.59 -1.70
N GLY A 142 -2.95 -0.41 -2.38
CA GLY A 142 -4.01 0.48 -1.91
C GLY A 142 -4.63 0.07 -0.59
N GLY A 143 -4.94 -1.22 -0.39
CA GLY A 143 -5.48 -1.75 0.87
C GLY A 143 -4.46 -1.68 2.00
N ALA A 144 -3.19 -2.02 1.73
CA ALA A 144 -2.13 -1.96 2.72
C ALA A 144 -1.86 -0.51 3.20
N ILE A 145 -1.92 0.49 2.29
CA ILE A 145 -1.83 1.91 2.68
C ILE A 145 -3.00 2.31 3.58
N ARG A 146 -4.24 1.91 3.23
CA ARG A 146 -5.40 2.18 4.08
C ARG A 146 -5.28 1.51 5.46
N ALA A 147 -4.78 0.28 5.51
CA ALA A 147 -4.50 -0.41 6.78
C ALA A 147 -3.45 0.33 7.62
N ALA A 148 -2.39 0.86 7.00
CA ALA A 148 -1.41 1.68 7.69
C ALA A 148 -2.01 2.99 8.24
N LEU A 149 -2.88 3.65 7.47
CA LEU A 149 -3.60 4.84 7.93
C LEU A 149 -4.55 4.54 9.10
N LYS A 150 -5.21 3.37 9.09
CA LYS A 150 -6.00 2.92 10.24
C LYS A 150 -5.13 2.72 11.47
N SER A 151 -4.03 2.01 11.32
CA SER A 151 -3.11 1.71 12.44
C SER A 151 -2.51 2.98 13.04
N LEU A 152 -2.00 3.90 12.20
CA LEU A 152 -1.25 5.08 12.63
C LEU A 152 -2.14 6.27 13.01
N CYS A 153 -3.28 6.45 12.35
CA CYS A 153 -4.14 7.63 12.51
C CYS A 153 -5.50 7.32 13.14
N GLY A 154 -5.84 6.04 13.33
CA GLY A 154 -7.09 5.62 13.97
C GLY A 154 -8.35 5.78 13.12
N PHE A 155 -8.22 6.01 11.80
CA PHE A 155 -9.38 6.16 10.93
C PHE A 155 -10.25 4.90 10.90
N GLY A 156 -11.58 5.07 10.91
CA GLY A 156 -12.52 4.01 10.64
C GLY A 156 -12.50 3.58 9.18
N PHE A 157 -13.05 2.40 8.88
CA PHE A 157 -13.03 1.85 7.51
C PHE A 157 -13.65 2.82 6.48
N ARG A 158 -14.76 3.50 6.84
CA ARG A 158 -15.43 4.44 5.93
C ARG A 158 -14.60 5.68 5.64
N GLU A 159 -13.94 6.24 6.64
CA GLU A 159 -13.12 7.44 6.53
C GLU A 159 -11.89 7.22 5.64
N LEU A 160 -11.39 5.98 5.58
CA LEU A 160 -10.27 5.61 4.73
C LEU A 160 -10.57 5.74 3.22
N TRP A 161 -11.85 5.69 2.84
CA TRP A 161 -12.28 5.87 1.45
C TRP A 161 -12.41 7.34 1.04
N ALA A 162 -12.27 8.28 1.97
CA ALA A 162 -12.13 9.70 1.66
C ALA A 162 -10.77 10.04 1.03
N PHE A 163 -9.78 9.12 1.16
CA PHE A 163 -8.49 9.25 0.51
C PHE A 163 -8.53 8.59 -0.86
N ASP A 164 -8.45 9.39 -1.92
CA ASP A 164 -8.22 8.85 -3.26
C ASP A 164 -6.78 8.37 -3.36
N LEU A 165 -6.62 7.08 -3.64
CA LEU A 165 -5.33 6.41 -3.75
C LEU A 165 -5.21 5.73 -5.11
N PRO A 166 -5.12 6.49 -6.22
CA PRO A 166 -4.86 5.92 -7.54
C PRO A 166 -3.49 5.23 -7.58
N TYR A 167 -3.19 4.51 -8.66
CA TYR A 167 -1.81 4.03 -8.88
C TYR A 167 -0.84 5.20 -8.78
N THR A 168 0.36 4.97 -8.27
CA THR A 168 1.39 5.99 -7.99
C THR A 168 1.07 6.98 -6.88
N ALA A 169 -0.07 6.87 -6.21
CA ALA A 169 -0.37 7.73 -5.06
C ALA A 169 0.71 7.58 -3.98
N LEU A 170 1.10 8.71 -3.42
CA LEU A 170 2.10 8.81 -2.37
C LEU A 170 1.53 9.54 -1.17
N ILE A 171 1.51 8.87 -0.01
CA ILE A 171 1.20 9.51 1.28
C ILE A 171 2.48 9.63 2.09
N THR A 172 2.68 10.77 2.69
CA THR A 172 3.77 11.00 3.66
C THR A 172 3.18 11.25 5.03
N LEU A 173 3.62 10.45 6.01
CA LEU A 173 3.29 10.63 7.41
C LEU A 173 4.54 11.05 8.18
N ARG A 174 4.35 11.92 9.19
CA ARG A 174 5.34 12.18 10.23
C ARG A 174 4.96 11.32 11.44
N ILE A 175 5.91 10.53 11.92
CA ILE A 175 5.73 9.64 13.07
C ILE A 175 6.62 10.11 14.21
N TRP A 176 6.04 10.27 15.40
CA TRP A 176 6.76 10.62 16.62
C TRP A 176 7.18 9.39 17.42
N PRO A 177 8.09 9.55 18.40
CA PRO A 177 8.56 8.42 19.23
C PRO A 177 7.47 7.69 20.02
N ASP A 178 6.38 8.38 20.34
CA ASP A 178 5.18 7.82 21.00
C ASP A 178 4.23 7.11 20.02
N ARG A 179 4.66 6.96 18.75
CA ARG A 179 3.88 6.36 17.66
C ARG A 179 2.66 7.17 17.22
N THR A 180 2.46 8.38 17.72
CA THR A 180 1.49 9.27 17.10
C THR A 180 1.93 9.65 15.69
N ALA A 181 0.98 9.84 14.79
CA ALA A 181 1.27 10.13 13.39
C ALA A 181 0.40 11.27 12.85
N GLN A 182 0.94 11.97 11.88
CA GLN A 182 0.26 13.04 11.16
C GLN A 182 0.49 12.89 9.66
N ILE A 183 -0.57 12.94 8.86
CA ILE A 183 -0.45 13.03 7.40
C ILE A 183 0.06 14.43 7.06
N VAL A 184 1.22 14.51 6.41
CA VAL A 184 1.84 15.77 6.02
C VAL A 184 1.74 16.04 4.51
N ALA A 185 1.48 15.00 3.70
CA ALA A 185 1.24 15.15 2.26
C ALA A 185 0.45 13.97 1.70
N LEU A 186 -0.40 14.25 0.72
CA LEU A 186 -0.98 13.30 -0.22
C LEU A 186 -0.71 13.81 -1.63
N GLN A 187 -0.05 13.03 -2.45
CA GLN A 187 0.27 13.35 -3.83
C GLN A 187 -0.37 12.30 -4.74
N THR A 188 -1.22 12.77 -5.62
CA THR A 188 -1.86 11.98 -6.69
C THR A 188 -1.63 12.69 -8.01
N ASP A 189 -1.83 11.99 -9.13
CA ASP A 189 -1.87 12.67 -10.42
C ASP A 189 -3.17 13.47 -10.54
N PRO A 190 -3.18 14.58 -11.30
CA PRO A 190 -4.40 15.32 -11.54
C PRO A 190 -5.48 14.39 -12.11
N VAL A 191 -6.71 14.51 -11.60
CA VAL A 191 -7.86 13.82 -12.17
C VAL A 191 -8.08 14.38 -13.57
N SER A 192 -7.91 13.55 -14.59
CA SER A 192 -8.15 13.90 -15.99
C SER A 192 -9.65 13.98 -16.30
#